data_c9ce26e93af52b36eeb8abe73a8bf501
#
_entry.id   c9ce26e93af52b36eeb8abe73a8bf501
#
_cell.length_a   1.000
_cell.length_b   1.000
_cell.length_c   1.000
_cell.angle_alpha   90.00
_cell.angle_beta   90.00
_cell.angle_gamma   90.00
#
_symmetry.space_group_name_H-M   'P 1'
#
loop_
_entity.id
_entity.type
_entity.pdbx_description
1 polymer ?
#
loop_
_entity_poly.entity_id
_entity_poly.type
_entity_poly.pdbx_seq_one_letter_code
_entity_poly.pdbx_strand_id
1 'polypeptide(L)'
;MVWWKIKSKTFFNLTFELYMNMESSYVKKTDIELLSIVPKNSVDLVLTDPPYIISKGSGMDEYKKHLDAGGEHVKHPDGSKNSLALTTDFGEWDNSYTIDDLEKAINEFYRILRPGGSCIIFFDIWKIETLTKLLSKFSKHRFIEWVKTNPVPINQYATYLSNAREIAISCVKGGKATFNSKYDKGIYEYPIYHGSDRFHPTQKSLPLFEELIKKHTNEGDLVVDPYVGSGTTALAAKNTNRLYLCGEPSDEYFQKGYNRVKKIT
;
A
#
# COMPACT_ATOMS: atom_id res chain seq x y z
N MET A 1 -3.44 40.40 14.75
CA MET A 1 -3.75 39.28 13.82
C MET A 1 -2.53 38.50 13.29
N VAL A 2 -1.32 39.00 13.42
CA VAL A 2 -0.07 38.36 12.93
C VAL A 2 0.49 37.32 13.92
N TRP A 3 0.29 37.51 15.21
CA TRP A 3 0.83 36.63 16.28
C TRP A 3 0.21 35.23 16.34
N TRP A 4 -1.02 35.06 15.89
CA TRP A 4 -1.71 33.75 15.90
C TRP A 4 -1.23 32.84 14.76
N LYS A 5 -0.87 33.41 13.59
CA LYS A 5 -0.34 32.65 12.46
C LYS A 5 1.09 32.13 12.70
N ILE A 6 1.90 32.81 13.49
CA ILE A 6 3.27 32.39 13.80
C ILE A 6 3.26 31.27 14.83
N LYS A 7 2.41 31.33 15.86
CA LYS A 7 2.30 30.24 16.84
C LYS A 7 1.77 28.93 16.26
N SER A 8 0.83 28.98 15.31
CA SER A 8 0.29 27.76 14.70
C SER A 8 1.32 27.06 13.79
N LYS A 9 2.09 27.80 13.00
CA LYS A 9 3.15 27.22 12.14
C LYS A 9 4.29 26.63 12.97
N THR A 10 4.71 27.28 14.02
CA THR A 10 5.80 26.81 14.89
C THR A 10 5.38 25.57 15.67
N PHE A 11 4.13 25.52 16.15
CA PHE A 11 3.61 24.37 16.85
C PHE A 11 3.44 23.15 15.94
N PHE A 12 2.98 23.35 14.70
CA PHE A 12 2.81 22.28 13.70
C PHE A 12 4.15 21.71 13.23
N ASN A 13 5.15 22.56 12.99
CA ASN A 13 6.50 22.12 12.66
C ASN A 13 7.17 21.41 13.86
N LEU A 14 6.99 21.93 15.06
CA LEU A 14 7.51 21.28 16.27
C LEU A 14 6.90 19.89 16.50
N THR A 15 5.62 19.72 16.22
CA THR A 15 4.92 18.42 16.33
C THR A 15 5.42 17.44 15.28
N PHE A 16 5.68 17.90 14.05
CA PHE A 16 6.25 17.07 12.99
C PHE A 16 7.71 16.73 13.25
N GLU A 17 8.54 17.70 13.68
CA GLU A 17 9.94 17.46 14.07
C GLU A 17 10.03 16.52 15.27
N LEU A 18 9.15 16.65 16.25
CA LEU A 18 9.05 15.71 17.37
C LEU A 18 8.63 14.30 16.90
N TYR A 19 7.74 14.21 15.91
CA TYR A 19 7.33 12.94 15.32
C TYR A 19 8.45 12.26 14.53
N MET A 20 9.23 13.04 13.77
CA MET A 20 10.39 12.55 13.01
C MET A 20 11.61 12.23 13.89
N ASN A 21 11.73 12.88 15.05
CA ASN A 21 12.77 12.60 16.05
C ASN A 21 12.42 11.43 17.00
N MET A 22 11.19 10.89 16.92
CA MET A 22 10.84 9.67 17.66
C MET A 22 11.39 8.45 16.90
N GLU A 23 11.99 7.51 17.61
CA GLU A 23 12.55 6.24 17.10
C GLU A 23 11.55 5.36 16.32
N SER A 24 10.28 5.76 16.23
CA SER A 24 9.20 4.99 15.64
C SER A 24 8.33 5.90 14.78
N SER A 25 8.61 5.90 13.50
CA SER A 25 7.74 6.48 12.46
C SER A 25 6.63 5.52 12.01
N TYR A 26 6.37 4.46 12.76
CA TYR A 26 5.28 3.52 12.59
C TYR A 26 4.24 3.78 13.67
N VAL A 27 3.07 4.27 13.28
CA VAL A 27 2.07 4.80 14.22
C VAL A 27 0.71 4.13 14.08
N LYS A 28 -0.01 4.02 15.20
CA LYS A 28 -1.38 3.54 15.21
C LYS A 28 -2.31 4.70 14.89
N LYS A 29 -2.59 4.90 13.61
CA LYS A 29 -3.47 5.95 13.09
C LYS A 29 -4.16 5.49 11.83
N THR A 30 -5.35 6.03 11.59
CA THR A 30 -5.99 5.96 10.28
C THR A 30 -5.21 6.80 9.25
N ASP A 31 -5.50 6.59 7.98
CA ASP A 31 -4.92 7.35 6.88
C ASP A 31 -5.12 8.86 7.04
N ILE A 32 -6.35 9.30 7.29
CA ILE A 32 -6.69 10.73 7.45
C ILE A 32 -6.02 11.34 8.68
N GLU A 33 -5.99 10.63 9.82
CA GLU A 33 -5.29 11.10 11.02
C GLU A 33 -3.79 11.25 10.77
N LEU A 34 -3.17 10.28 10.09
CA LEU A 34 -1.75 10.34 9.73
C LEU A 34 -1.49 11.50 8.78
N LEU A 35 -2.21 11.55 7.67
CA LEU A 35 -1.98 12.54 6.61
C LEU A 35 -2.22 13.97 7.12
N SER A 36 -3.17 14.18 8.03
CA SER A 36 -3.49 15.52 8.59
C SER A 36 -2.32 16.16 9.32
N ILE A 37 -1.43 15.38 9.93
CA ILE A 37 -0.27 15.90 10.68
C ILE A 37 0.96 16.15 9.78
N VAL A 38 0.98 15.62 8.55
CA VAL A 38 2.10 15.78 7.62
C VAL A 38 2.06 17.16 6.96
N PRO A 39 3.14 17.95 7.02
CA PRO A 39 3.18 19.26 6.38
C PRO A 39 3.06 19.18 4.86
N LYS A 40 2.53 20.24 4.27
CA LYS A 40 2.48 20.41 2.82
C LYS A 40 3.89 20.44 2.22
N ASN A 41 4.11 19.71 1.12
CA ASN A 41 5.37 19.69 0.36
C ASN A 41 6.58 19.16 1.18
N SER A 42 6.37 18.20 2.07
CA SER A 42 7.43 17.64 2.92
C SER A 42 7.81 16.20 2.60
N VAL A 43 7.09 15.53 1.74
CA VAL A 43 7.24 14.09 1.44
C VAL A 43 7.86 13.89 0.06
N ASP A 44 8.80 12.96 -0.05
CA ASP A 44 9.47 12.62 -1.30
C ASP A 44 8.75 11.53 -2.07
N LEU A 45 8.24 10.53 -1.36
CA LEU A 45 7.53 9.39 -1.93
C LEU A 45 6.33 9.00 -1.07
N VAL A 46 5.16 8.87 -1.70
CA VAL A 46 4.07 8.05 -1.19
C VAL A 46 4.13 6.71 -1.92
N LEU A 47 4.30 5.62 -1.17
CA LEU A 47 4.30 4.25 -1.70
C LEU A 47 3.33 3.43 -0.87
N THR A 48 2.20 3.03 -1.46
CA THR A 48 1.07 2.55 -0.70
C THR A 48 0.18 1.56 -1.43
N ASP A 49 -0.57 0.78 -0.66
CA ASP A 49 -1.51 -0.25 -1.11
C ASP A 49 -2.84 -0.09 -0.34
N PRO A 50 -3.68 0.89 -0.72
CA PRO A 50 -4.95 1.14 -0.04
C PRO A 50 -5.93 -0.03 -0.21
N PRO A 51 -7.01 -0.10 0.59
CA PRO A 51 -8.08 -1.06 0.39
C PRO A 51 -8.59 -1.02 -1.05
N TYR A 52 -8.76 -2.21 -1.67
CA TYR A 52 -9.09 -2.29 -3.10
C TYR A 52 -10.56 -2.00 -3.39
N ILE A 53 -11.37 -1.69 -2.37
CA ILE A 53 -12.81 -1.41 -2.52
C ILE A 53 -13.43 -2.55 -3.34
N ILE A 54 -13.34 -3.78 -2.85
CA ILE A 54 -13.89 -4.95 -3.54
C ILE A 54 -15.40 -4.81 -3.55
N SER A 55 -15.95 -4.32 -4.66
CA SER A 55 -17.38 -4.21 -4.84
C SER A 55 -18.00 -5.60 -4.72
N LYS A 56 -19.08 -5.71 -3.96
CA LYS A 56 -19.97 -6.86 -3.89
C LYS A 56 -20.36 -7.26 -5.32
N GLY A 57 -19.76 -8.29 -5.88
CA GLY A 57 -19.98 -8.70 -7.28
C GLY A 57 -18.78 -9.39 -7.95
N SER A 58 -17.74 -9.76 -7.18
CA SER A 58 -16.68 -10.63 -7.70
C SER A 58 -17.23 -12.06 -7.91
N GLY A 59 -16.69 -12.81 -8.86
CA GLY A 59 -17.08 -14.21 -9.07
C GLY A 59 -16.97 -15.08 -7.79
N MET A 60 -16.28 -14.59 -6.77
CA MET A 60 -16.16 -15.20 -5.46
C MET A 60 -17.39 -14.94 -4.59
N ASP A 61 -18.05 -13.80 -4.74
CA ASP A 61 -19.33 -13.51 -4.07
C ASP A 61 -20.46 -14.34 -4.69
N GLU A 62 -20.40 -14.61 -5.99
CA GLU A 62 -21.35 -15.54 -6.64
C GLU A 62 -21.13 -16.97 -6.17
N TYR A 63 -19.87 -17.39 -5.99
CA TYR A 63 -19.55 -18.72 -5.44
C TYR A 63 -20.01 -18.83 -3.98
N LYS A 64 -19.80 -17.81 -3.16
CA LYS A 64 -20.30 -17.74 -1.77
C LYS A 64 -21.83 -17.78 -1.73
N LYS A 65 -22.50 -17.01 -2.59
CA LYS A 65 -23.96 -17.05 -2.76
C LYS A 65 -24.45 -18.44 -3.18
N HIS A 66 -23.70 -19.13 -4.04
CA HIS A 66 -24.00 -20.50 -4.47
C HIS A 66 -23.92 -21.48 -3.29
N LEU A 67 -22.91 -21.36 -2.42
CA LEU A 67 -22.78 -22.16 -1.21
C LEU A 67 -23.85 -21.84 -0.17
N ASP A 68 -24.14 -20.56 0.05
CA ASP A 68 -25.18 -20.07 0.96
C ASP A 68 -26.60 -20.46 0.49
N ALA A 69 -26.78 -20.66 -0.81
CA ALA A 69 -28.00 -21.21 -1.42
C ALA A 69 -28.11 -22.74 -1.39
N GLY A 70 -27.22 -23.42 -0.66
CA GLY A 70 -27.21 -24.89 -0.52
C GLY A 70 -26.49 -25.61 -1.66
N GLY A 71 -25.69 -24.92 -2.45
CA GLY A 71 -24.83 -25.53 -3.46
C GLY A 71 -23.75 -26.40 -2.85
N GLU A 72 -23.40 -27.49 -3.51
CA GLU A 72 -22.37 -28.40 -3.03
C GLU A 72 -20.97 -27.83 -3.24
N HIS A 73 -20.09 -27.99 -2.22
CA HIS A 73 -18.66 -27.80 -2.42
C HIS A 73 -18.14 -28.74 -3.51
N VAL A 74 -17.29 -28.23 -4.39
CA VAL A 74 -16.58 -29.08 -5.36
C VAL A 74 -15.76 -30.08 -4.55
N LYS A 75 -16.17 -31.36 -4.57
CA LYS A 75 -15.47 -32.45 -3.88
C LYS A 75 -14.19 -32.76 -4.66
N HIS A 76 -13.09 -32.84 -3.95
CA HIS A 76 -11.87 -33.39 -4.52
C HIS A 76 -12.01 -34.89 -4.80
N PRO A 77 -11.34 -35.40 -5.86
CA PRO A 77 -11.33 -36.86 -6.12
C PRO A 77 -10.79 -37.68 -4.95
N ASP A 78 -10.01 -37.08 -4.05
CA ASP A 78 -9.45 -37.69 -2.83
C ASP A 78 -10.35 -37.57 -1.58
N GLY A 79 -11.53 -36.97 -1.72
CA GLY A 79 -12.49 -36.79 -0.63
C GLY A 79 -12.12 -35.67 0.37
N SER A 80 -11.02 -34.90 0.15
CA SER A 80 -10.66 -33.78 1.01
C SER A 80 -11.64 -32.63 0.83
N LYS A 81 -12.03 -31.97 1.92
CA LYS A 81 -12.81 -30.73 1.86
C LYS A 81 -11.85 -29.60 1.51
N ASN A 82 -12.19 -28.79 0.50
CA ASN A 82 -11.44 -27.60 0.17
C ASN A 82 -11.38 -26.65 1.37
N SER A 83 -10.31 -26.71 2.14
CA SER A 83 -9.96 -25.67 3.12
C SER A 83 -9.34 -24.43 2.46
N LEU A 84 -9.27 -24.40 1.13
CA LEU A 84 -8.70 -23.33 0.31
C LEU A 84 -9.76 -22.45 -0.38
N ALA A 85 -11.01 -22.45 0.07
CA ALA A 85 -11.82 -21.28 -0.09
C ALA A 85 -11.13 -20.20 0.75
N LEU A 86 -10.19 -19.46 0.12
CA LEU A 86 -9.68 -18.21 0.65
C LEU A 86 -10.91 -17.36 0.93
N THR A 87 -11.35 -17.37 2.17
CA THR A 87 -12.25 -16.35 2.66
C THR A 87 -11.52 -15.04 2.42
N THR A 88 -11.88 -14.33 1.37
CA THR A 88 -11.47 -12.96 1.10
C THR A 88 -12.21 -12.01 2.03
N ASP A 89 -12.37 -12.41 3.27
CA ASP A 89 -12.74 -11.50 4.34
C ASP A 89 -11.45 -10.80 4.78
N PHE A 90 -11.18 -9.69 4.14
CA PHE A 90 -10.03 -8.84 4.47
C PHE A 90 -10.27 -8.01 5.74
N GLY A 91 -11.39 -8.22 6.44
CA GLY A 91 -11.78 -7.51 7.65
C GLY A 91 -12.75 -6.36 7.40
N GLU A 92 -13.37 -5.87 8.49
CA GLU A 92 -14.38 -4.79 8.45
C GLU A 92 -13.88 -3.49 7.81
N TRP A 93 -12.58 -3.25 7.84
CA TRP A 93 -11.93 -2.05 7.29
C TRP A 93 -11.97 -1.97 5.74
N ASP A 94 -11.93 -3.10 5.03
CA ASP A 94 -12.01 -3.13 3.55
C ASP A 94 -13.47 -2.95 3.08
N ASN A 95 -14.43 -3.39 3.89
CA ASN A 95 -15.86 -3.29 3.58
C ASN A 95 -16.44 -1.88 3.76
N SER A 96 -15.80 -1.02 4.55
CA SER A 96 -16.24 0.35 4.83
C SER A 96 -15.55 1.41 3.98
N TYR A 97 -14.40 1.10 3.36
CA TYR A 97 -13.65 2.04 2.55
C TYR A 97 -14.34 2.31 1.20
N THR A 98 -14.40 3.57 0.80
CA THR A 98 -15.14 4.01 -0.39
C THR A 98 -14.23 4.71 -1.41
N ILE A 99 -14.74 4.91 -2.62
CA ILE A 99 -14.05 5.73 -3.64
C ILE A 99 -13.85 7.17 -3.15
N ASP A 100 -14.82 7.72 -2.41
CA ASP A 100 -14.71 9.08 -1.85
C ASP A 100 -13.60 9.18 -0.79
N ASP A 101 -13.37 8.11 -0.02
CA ASP A 101 -12.28 8.06 0.95
C ASP A 101 -10.93 7.97 0.25
N LEU A 102 -10.84 7.16 -0.81
CA LEU A 102 -9.64 7.11 -1.67
C LEU A 102 -9.35 8.48 -2.32
N GLU A 103 -10.38 9.19 -2.79
CA GLU A 103 -10.21 10.53 -3.36
C GLU A 103 -9.69 11.52 -2.33
N LYS A 104 -10.22 11.51 -1.10
CA LYS A 104 -9.71 12.34 0.00
C LYS A 104 -8.25 12.02 0.29
N ALA A 105 -7.88 10.74 0.39
CA ALA A 105 -6.50 10.32 0.62
C ALA A 105 -5.58 10.78 -0.51
N ILE A 106 -5.96 10.62 -1.78
CA ILE A 106 -5.19 11.07 -2.95
C ILE A 106 -5.00 12.60 -2.97
N ASN A 107 -6.02 13.37 -2.56
CA ASN A 107 -5.90 14.81 -2.41
C ASN A 107 -4.86 15.19 -1.33
N GLU A 108 -4.83 14.45 -0.23
CA GLU A 108 -3.82 14.61 0.82
C GLU A 108 -2.43 14.17 0.33
N PHE A 109 -2.29 13.06 -0.44
CA PHE A 109 -1.03 12.67 -1.06
C PHE A 109 -0.47 13.80 -1.93
N TYR A 110 -1.33 14.40 -2.75
CA TYR A 110 -0.93 15.56 -3.54
C TYR A 110 -0.52 16.75 -2.67
N ARG A 111 -1.19 17.00 -1.55
CA ARG A 111 -0.85 18.08 -0.63
C ARG A 111 0.52 17.89 0.01
N ILE A 112 0.79 16.70 0.56
CA ILE A 112 2.00 16.40 1.34
C ILE A 112 3.26 16.23 0.48
N LEU A 113 3.13 15.66 -0.72
CA LEU A 113 4.26 15.49 -1.63
C LEU A 113 4.89 16.84 -2.00
N ARG A 114 6.22 16.90 -2.04
CA ARG A 114 6.93 18.05 -2.60
C ARG A 114 6.79 18.11 -4.13
N PRO A 115 7.03 19.27 -4.77
CA PRO A 115 7.18 19.31 -6.22
C PRO A 115 8.30 18.36 -6.67
N GLY A 116 7.98 17.47 -7.62
CA GLY A 116 8.89 16.40 -8.05
C GLY A 116 8.83 15.12 -7.20
N GLY A 117 8.09 15.11 -6.09
CA GLY A 117 7.82 13.91 -5.31
C GLY A 117 6.94 12.93 -6.08
N SER A 118 7.16 11.63 -5.85
CA SER A 118 6.46 10.53 -6.52
C SER A 118 5.33 9.98 -5.66
N CYS A 119 4.25 9.55 -6.32
CA CYS A 119 3.16 8.77 -5.72
C CYS A 119 3.06 7.44 -6.46
N ILE A 120 3.15 6.33 -5.72
CA ILE A 120 3.00 4.96 -6.25
C ILE A 120 1.87 4.31 -5.46
N ILE A 121 0.79 3.96 -6.16
CA ILE A 121 -0.38 3.33 -5.56
C ILE A 121 -0.63 1.99 -6.25
N PHE A 122 -0.50 0.90 -5.48
CA PHE A 122 -1.00 -0.41 -5.90
C PHE A 122 -2.51 -0.42 -5.83
N PHE A 123 -3.16 -1.03 -6.82
CA PHE A 123 -4.62 -1.04 -6.87
C PHE A 123 -5.14 -2.20 -7.72
N ASP A 124 -6.45 -2.47 -7.59
CA ASP A 124 -7.13 -3.48 -8.39
C ASP A 124 -7.09 -3.10 -9.88
N ILE A 125 -6.56 -4.00 -10.70
CA ILE A 125 -6.46 -3.82 -12.16
C ILE A 125 -7.82 -3.53 -12.81
N TRP A 126 -8.89 -4.08 -12.27
CA TRP A 126 -10.24 -3.89 -12.82
C TRP A 126 -10.84 -2.52 -12.51
N LYS A 127 -10.20 -1.76 -11.60
CA LYS A 127 -10.58 -0.40 -11.22
C LYS A 127 -9.53 0.64 -11.56
N ILE A 128 -8.57 0.27 -12.40
CA ILE A 128 -7.44 1.14 -12.75
C ILE A 128 -7.88 2.44 -13.45
N GLU A 129 -8.98 2.41 -14.19
CA GLU A 129 -9.57 3.62 -14.81
C GLU A 129 -10.02 4.61 -13.74
N THR A 130 -10.69 4.14 -12.68
CA THR A 130 -11.12 4.97 -11.56
C THR A 130 -9.92 5.62 -10.89
N LEU A 131 -8.89 4.83 -10.54
CA LEU A 131 -7.66 5.37 -9.95
C LEU A 131 -7.00 6.41 -10.86
N THR A 132 -6.92 6.16 -12.17
CA THR A 132 -6.33 7.10 -13.13
C THR A 132 -7.06 8.43 -13.16
N LYS A 133 -8.40 8.43 -13.06
CA LYS A 133 -9.21 9.66 -12.99
C LYS A 133 -8.92 10.44 -11.71
N LEU A 134 -8.83 9.77 -10.56
CA LEU A 134 -8.51 10.40 -9.27
C LEU A 134 -7.10 11.02 -9.26
N LEU A 135 -6.16 10.42 -9.99
CA LEU A 135 -4.79 10.91 -10.10
C LEU A 135 -4.61 12.06 -11.12
N SER A 136 -5.67 12.60 -11.71
CA SER A 136 -5.62 13.61 -12.78
C SER A 136 -4.79 14.87 -12.47
N LYS A 137 -4.64 15.24 -11.19
CA LYS A 137 -3.79 16.37 -10.74
C LYS A 137 -2.30 16.08 -10.84
N PHE A 138 -1.91 14.81 -10.91
CA PHE A 138 -0.52 14.40 -11.04
C PHE A 138 -0.07 14.40 -12.49
N SER A 139 1.22 14.34 -12.71
CA SER A 139 1.85 14.24 -14.03
C SER A 139 2.65 12.94 -14.16
N LYS A 140 3.13 12.64 -15.37
CA LYS A 140 4.06 11.53 -15.65
C LYS A 140 3.54 10.16 -15.20
N HIS A 141 2.26 9.87 -15.44
CA HIS A 141 1.68 8.57 -15.12
C HIS A 141 2.39 7.43 -15.86
N ARG A 142 2.77 6.37 -15.14
CA ARG A 142 3.33 5.13 -15.68
C ARG A 142 2.79 3.95 -14.89
N PHE A 143 2.62 2.83 -15.58
CA PHE A 143 2.31 1.57 -14.91
C PHE A 143 3.58 0.95 -14.31
N ILE A 144 3.40 0.38 -13.13
CA ILE A 144 4.31 -0.55 -12.49
C ILE A 144 3.60 -1.90 -12.48
N GLU A 145 4.24 -2.93 -12.99
CA GLU A 145 3.73 -4.29 -12.99
C GLU A 145 4.62 -5.16 -12.10
N TRP A 146 4.03 -5.72 -11.05
CA TRP A 146 4.67 -6.76 -10.28
C TRP A 146 4.25 -8.13 -10.78
N VAL A 147 5.19 -8.85 -11.41
CA VAL A 147 5.02 -10.24 -11.82
C VAL A 147 5.50 -11.14 -10.70
N LYS A 148 4.58 -11.92 -10.14
CA LYS A 148 4.86 -12.86 -9.06
C LYS A 148 5.55 -14.10 -9.62
N THR A 149 6.78 -14.36 -9.22
CA THR A 149 7.55 -15.53 -9.72
C THR A 149 7.06 -16.86 -9.14
N ASN A 150 6.27 -16.79 -8.04
CA ASN A 150 5.67 -17.94 -7.36
C ASN A 150 4.17 -17.68 -7.09
N PRO A 151 3.34 -17.44 -8.12
CA PRO A 151 1.94 -17.13 -7.92
C PRO A 151 1.24 -18.29 -7.22
N VAL A 152 0.36 -17.96 -6.27
CA VAL A 152 -0.49 -18.96 -5.62
C VAL A 152 -1.49 -19.47 -6.64
N PRO A 153 -1.56 -20.76 -6.92
CA PRO A 153 -2.60 -21.31 -7.76
C PRO A 153 -3.95 -21.10 -7.05
N ILE A 154 -4.92 -20.54 -7.78
CA ILE A 154 -6.28 -20.32 -7.26
C ILE A 154 -6.93 -21.67 -6.91
N ASN A 155 -6.59 -22.71 -7.65
CA ASN A 155 -6.96 -24.08 -7.44
C ASN A 155 -5.89 -24.97 -8.08
N GLN A 156 -5.41 -26.00 -7.37
CA GLN A 156 -4.43 -26.95 -7.91
C GLN A 156 -4.93 -27.70 -9.16
N TYR A 157 -6.23 -27.72 -9.38
CA TYR A 157 -6.87 -28.27 -10.57
C TYR A 157 -7.29 -27.22 -11.60
N ALA A 158 -6.95 -25.94 -11.36
CA ALA A 158 -7.31 -24.88 -12.31
C ALA A 158 -6.54 -25.08 -13.61
N THR A 159 -7.27 -25.29 -14.68
CA THR A 159 -6.76 -25.40 -16.05
C THR A 159 -6.74 -24.04 -16.75
N TYR A 160 -6.68 -22.96 -15.96
CA TYR A 160 -6.72 -21.59 -16.47
C TYR A 160 -5.60 -20.72 -15.86
N LEU A 161 -5.52 -19.47 -16.28
CA LEU A 161 -4.46 -18.55 -15.88
C LEU A 161 -4.48 -18.26 -14.37
N SER A 162 -3.30 -18.30 -13.74
CA SER A 162 -3.14 -17.86 -12.37
C SER A 162 -3.10 -16.33 -12.26
N ASN A 163 -3.52 -15.76 -11.12
CA ASN A 163 -3.37 -14.33 -10.83
C ASN A 163 -1.91 -14.03 -10.42
N ALA A 164 -1.04 -13.93 -11.41
CA ALA A 164 0.40 -13.74 -11.22
C ALA A 164 0.83 -12.27 -11.23
N ARG A 165 -0.10 -11.32 -11.32
CA ARG A 165 0.24 -9.91 -11.52
C ARG A 165 -0.48 -9.01 -10.54
N GLU A 166 0.23 -7.96 -10.09
CA GLU A 166 -0.34 -6.79 -9.44
C GLU A 166 0.14 -5.53 -10.16
N ILE A 167 -0.70 -4.51 -10.19
CA ILE A 167 -0.43 -3.27 -10.89
C ILE A 167 -0.43 -2.10 -9.90
N ALA A 168 0.50 -1.17 -10.11
CA ALA A 168 0.46 0.14 -9.49
C ALA A 168 0.54 1.24 -10.55
N ILE A 169 0.06 2.43 -10.21
CA ILE A 169 0.32 3.65 -10.96
C ILE A 169 1.39 4.44 -10.22
N SER A 170 2.48 4.75 -10.92
CA SER A 170 3.45 5.76 -10.51
C SER A 170 3.12 7.08 -11.18
N CYS A 171 3.08 8.16 -10.41
CA CYS A 171 2.88 9.51 -10.90
C CYS A 171 3.67 10.52 -10.08
N VAL A 172 3.75 11.78 -10.55
CA VAL A 172 4.62 12.81 -9.96
C VAL A 172 3.83 14.09 -9.70
N LYS A 173 4.04 14.72 -8.56
CA LYS A 173 3.51 16.04 -8.26
C LYS A 173 4.33 17.13 -8.96
N GLY A 174 4.05 17.37 -10.24
CA GLY A 174 4.75 18.43 -10.99
C GLY A 174 6.28 18.38 -10.87
N GLY A 175 6.98 19.32 -11.47
CA GLY A 175 8.42 19.47 -11.28
C GLY A 175 9.30 18.32 -11.83
N LYS A 176 10.57 18.34 -11.42
CA LYS A 176 11.57 17.32 -11.78
C LYS A 176 11.50 16.17 -10.79
N ALA A 177 11.10 15.00 -11.27
CA ALA A 177 11.08 13.79 -10.44
C ALA A 177 12.49 13.35 -10.03
N THR A 178 12.62 12.84 -8.80
CA THR A 178 13.74 11.97 -8.42
C THR A 178 13.53 10.62 -9.07
N PHE A 179 14.47 10.17 -9.89
CA PHE A 179 14.42 8.83 -10.48
C PHE A 179 15.84 8.33 -10.76
N ASN A 180 16.28 7.34 -9.98
CA ASN A 180 17.64 6.84 -9.94
C ASN A 180 17.82 5.59 -10.81
N SER A 181 17.16 5.55 -11.96
CA SER A 181 17.29 4.46 -12.93
C SER A 181 17.22 5.00 -14.37
N LYS A 182 17.68 4.21 -15.33
CA LYS A 182 17.61 4.53 -16.75
C LYS A 182 16.93 3.39 -17.49
N TYR A 183 16.08 3.72 -18.47
CA TYR A 183 15.41 2.75 -19.34
C TYR A 183 14.61 1.67 -18.58
N ASP A 184 14.03 2.05 -17.45
CA ASP A 184 13.21 1.19 -16.61
C ASP A 184 11.90 0.85 -17.34
N LYS A 185 11.59 -0.43 -17.44
CA LYS A 185 10.41 -0.93 -18.11
C LYS A 185 9.14 -0.84 -17.23
N GLY A 186 9.30 -0.64 -15.91
CA GLY A 186 8.20 -0.68 -14.95
C GLY A 186 7.69 -2.10 -14.69
N ILE A 187 8.43 -3.13 -15.08
CA ILE A 187 8.10 -4.55 -14.86
C ILE A 187 9.10 -5.13 -13.87
N TYR A 188 8.58 -5.70 -12.79
CA TYR A 188 9.35 -6.21 -11.66
C TYR A 188 8.97 -7.65 -11.36
N GLU A 189 9.95 -8.56 -11.36
CA GLU A 189 9.74 -9.98 -11.10
C GLU A 189 10.24 -10.34 -9.71
N TYR A 190 9.30 -10.52 -8.77
CA TYR A 190 9.62 -10.85 -7.38
C TYR A 190 8.64 -11.88 -6.83
N PRO A 191 9.11 -12.76 -5.93
CA PRO A 191 8.21 -13.72 -5.28
C PRO A 191 7.27 -13.03 -4.29
N ILE A 192 6.10 -13.65 -4.08
CA ILE A 192 5.29 -13.42 -2.90
C ILE A 192 6.07 -13.95 -1.69
N TYR A 193 6.00 -13.23 -0.57
CA TYR A 193 6.57 -13.72 0.68
C TYR A 193 5.80 -14.92 1.23
N HIS A 194 6.50 -16.04 1.48
CA HIS A 194 5.94 -17.29 2.01
C HIS A 194 6.57 -17.75 3.34
N GLY A 195 7.27 -16.85 4.05
CA GLY A 195 7.86 -17.19 5.35
C GLY A 195 6.80 -17.62 6.37
N SER A 196 7.19 -18.49 7.32
CA SER A 196 6.31 -18.95 8.40
C SER A 196 5.83 -17.83 9.33
N ASP A 197 6.49 -16.69 9.29
CA ASP A 197 6.16 -15.45 10.01
C ASP A 197 5.28 -14.49 9.19
N ARG A 198 4.74 -14.95 8.03
CA ARG A 198 3.74 -14.19 7.28
C ARG A 198 2.45 -14.09 8.08
N PHE A 199 2.05 -12.88 8.42
CA PHE A 199 0.84 -12.64 9.23
C PHE A 199 -0.23 -11.79 8.53
N HIS A 200 0.11 -11.18 7.38
CA HIS A 200 -0.83 -10.35 6.64
C HIS A 200 -1.16 -11.00 5.29
N PRO A 201 -2.44 -11.12 4.89
CA PRO A 201 -2.84 -11.82 3.67
C PRO A 201 -2.30 -11.16 2.39
N THR A 202 -2.21 -9.84 2.37
CA THR A 202 -1.73 -9.04 1.22
C THR A 202 -0.31 -8.53 1.40
N GLN A 203 0.51 -9.19 2.26
CA GLN A 203 1.89 -8.77 2.48
C GLN A 203 2.68 -8.66 1.18
N LYS A 204 3.18 -7.46 0.88
CA LYS A 204 3.94 -7.17 -0.34
C LYS A 204 5.38 -7.71 -0.27
N SER A 205 6.00 -7.85 -1.43
CA SER A 205 7.40 -8.28 -1.55
C SER A 205 8.35 -7.19 -1.06
N LEU A 206 9.16 -7.48 -0.05
CA LEU A 206 10.12 -6.54 0.52
C LEU A 206 11.18 -6.09 -0.52
N PRO A 207 11.82 -6.99 -1.29
CA PRO A 207 12.79 -6.58 -2.32
C PRO A 207 12.18 -5.65 -3.38
N LEU A 208 10.92 -5.87 -3.77
CA LEU A 208 10.23 -4.97 -4.69
C LEU A 208 10.11 -3.55 -4.11
N PHE A 209 9.69 -3.44 -2.86
CA PHE A 209 9.50 -2.14 -2.21
C PHE A 209 10.84 -1.42 -1.99
N GLU A 210 11.90 -2.16 -1.64
CA GLU A 210 13.26 -1.60 -1.54
C GLU A 210 13.75 -1.06 -2.89
N GLU A 211 13.49 -1.78 -3.99
CA GLU A 211 13.85 -1.33 -5.33
C GLU A 211 13.08 -0.07 -5.73
N LEU A 212 11.76 -0.05 -5.53
CA LEU A 212 10.92 1.11 -5.82
C LEU A 212 11.36 2.34 -5.01
N ILE A 213 11.63 2.18 -3.72
CA ILE A 213 12.12 3.26 -2.86
C ILE A 213 13.46 3.80 -3.35
N LYS A 214 14.44 2.95 -3.64
CA LYS A 214 15.75 3.37 -4.16
C LYS A 214 15.64 4.13 -5.48
N LYS A 215 14.73 3.72 -6.36
CA LYS A 215 14.53 4.37 -7.67
C LYS A 215 13.87 5.74 -7.55
N HIS A 216 12.94 5.91 -6.62
CA HIS A 216 12.13 7.13 -6.52
C HIS A 216 12.56 8.10 -5.43
N THR A 217 13.60 7.76 -4.65
CA THR A 217 14.12 8.58 -3.54
C THR A 217 15.64 8.49 -3.44
N ASN A 218 16.23 9.46 -2.73
CA ASN A 218 17.61 9.40 -2.27
C ASN A 218 17.69 8.99 -0.80
N GLU A 219 18.87 8.64 -0.29
CA GLU A 219 19.06 8.40 1.15
C GLU A 219 18.68 9.65 1.96
N GLY A 220 18.01 9.43 3.08
CA GLY A 220 17.47 10.49 3.94
C GLY A 220 16.11 11.07 3.49
N ASP A 221 15.64 10.77 2.27
CA ASP A 221 14.31 11.20 1.82
C ASP A 221 13.19 10.52 2.63
N LEU A 222 12.02 11.18 2.72
CA LEU A 222 10.86 10.72 3.48
C LEU A 222 9.89 9.92 2.62
N VAL A 223 9.61 8.70 3.05
CA VAL A 223 8.59 7.80 2.48
C VAL A 223 7.37 7.75 3.40
N VAL A 224 6.18 7.90 2.85
CA VAL A 224 4.91 7.83 3.59
C VAL A 224 4.03 6.72 3.05
N ASP A 225 3.45 5.93 3.98
CA ASP A 225 2.46 4.90 3.68
C ASP A 225 1.37 4.88 4.78
N PRO A 226 0.16 5.40 4.50
CA PRO A 226 -0.92 5.42 5.47
C PRO A 226 -1.71 4.10 5.56
N TYR A 227 -1.36 3.08 4.77
CA TYR A 227 -1.99 1.75 4.74
C TYR A 227 -0.94 0.65 4.86
N VAL A 228 -0.01 0.80 5.80
CA VAL A 228 1.23 0.01 5.83
C VAL A 228 1.03 -1.48 6.17
N GLY A 229 -0.09 -1.85 6.78
CA GLY A 229 -0.47 -3.23 7.08
C GLY A 229 0.66 -4.04 7.74
N SER A 230 1.32 -4.88 6.97
CA SER A 230 2.43 -5.73 7.45
C SER A 230 3.74 -5.00 7.74
N GLY A 231 3.85 -3.69 7.51
CA GLY A 231 5.07 -2.91 7.72
C GLY A 231 6.10 -3.02 6.59
N THR A 232 5.73 -3.52 5.41
CA THR A 232 6.69 -3.72 4.31
C THR A 232 7.32 -2.40 3.86
N THR A 233 6.55 -1.34 3.69
CA THR A 233 7.05 -0.02 3.30
C THR A 233 8.01 0.55 4.34
N ALA A 234 7.65 0.48 5.62
CA ALA A 234 8.49 0.97 6.72
C ALA A 234 9.83 0.22 6.78
N LEU A 235 9.79 -1.12 6.67
CA LEU A 235 10.98 -1.94 6.66
C LEU A 235 11.87 -1.69 5.44
N ALA A 236 11.28 -1.56 4.26
CA ALA A 236 11.99 -1.26 3.03
C ALA A 236 12.68 0.13 3.09
N ALA A 237 12.00 1.13 3.62
CA ALA A 237 12.57 2.46 3.82
C ALA A 237 13.74 2.42 4.82
N LYS A 238 13.57 1.74 5.96
CA LYS A 238 14.64 1.53 6.95
C LYS A 238 15.86 0.85 6.33
N ASN A 239 15.68 -0.28 5.63
CA ASN A 239 16.76 -1.05 5.01
C ASN A 239 17.52 -0.26 3.94
N THR A 240 16.91 0.77 3.40
CA THR A 240 17.47 1.60 2.32
C THR A 240 17.92 2.98 2.79
N ASN A 241 18.03 3.21 4.10
CA ASN A 241 18.43 4.48 4.73
C ASN A 241 17.49 5.65 4.36
N ARG A 242 16.19 5.39 4.26
CA ARG A 242 15.16 6.42 4.08
C ARG A 242 14.41 6.62 5.38
N LEU A 243 13.97 7.85 5.59
CA LEU A 243 13.00 8.13 6.65
C LEU A 243 11.63 7.59 6.23
N TYR A 244 10.82 7.20 7.22
CA TYR A 244 9.47 6.72 6.93
C TYR A 244 8.47 7.21 7.96
N LEU A 245 7.24 7.44 7.51
CA LEU A 245 6.09 7.68 8.37
C LEU A 245 4.93 6.82 7.85
N CYS A 246 4.56 5.81 8.62
CA CYS A 246 3.62 4.79 8.23
C CYS A 246 2.50 4.61 9.25
N GLY A 247 1.27 4.42 8.79
CA GLY A 247 0.08 4.27 9.62
C GLY A 247 -0.60 2.92 9.46
N GLU A 248 -1.07 2.37 10.59
CA GLU A 248 -1.90 1.16 10.64
C GLU A 248 -2.93 1.31 11.77
N PRO A 249 -4.24 1.34 11.48
CA PRO A 249 -5.25 1.53 12.49
C PRO A 249 -5.57 0.26 13.31
N SER A 250 -5.39 -0.94 12.74
CA SER A 250 -5.67 -2.21 13.41
C SER A 250 -4.67 -2.49 14.53
N ASP A 251 -5.14 -2.76 15.73
CA ASP A 251 -4.28 -3.12 16.88
C ASP A 251 -3.41 -4.33 16.57
N GLU A 252 -3.98 -5.35 15.96
CA GLU A 252 -3.29 -6.61 15.66
C GLU A 252 -2.18 -6.39 14.63
N TYR A 253 -2.51 -5.76 13.48
CA TYR A 253 -1.53 -5.54 12.43
C TYR A 253 -0.50 -4.50 12.83
N PHE A 254 -0.88 -3.46 13.59
CA PHE A 254 0.05 -2.50 14.14
C PHE A 254 1.11 -3.18 15.01
N GLN A 255 0.73 -4.00 15.99
CA GLN A 255 1.69 -4.67 16.88
C GLN A 255 2.63 -5.61 16.12
N LYS A 256 2.09 -6.41 15.21
CA LYS A 256 2.88 -7.35 14.40
C LYS A 256 3.84 -6.63 13.46
N GLY A 257 3.36 -5.61 12.73
CA GLY A 257 4.15 -4.82 11.81
C GLY A 257 5.25 -4.02 12.51
N TYR A 258 4.91 -3.35 13.62
CA TYR A 258 5.86 -2.61 14.44
C TYR A 258 7.00 -3.52 14.95
N ASN A 259 6.65 -4.69 15.48
CA ASN A 259 7.64 -5.66 15.94
C ASN A 259 8.53 -6.17 14.81
N ARG A 260 7.96 -6.38 13.61
CA ARG A 260 8.72 -6.78 12.42
C ARG A 260 9.75 -5.71 12.03
N VAL A 261 9.37 -4.44 12.04
CA VAL A 261 10.27 -3.32 11.71
C VAL A 261 11.34 -3.11 12.79
N LYS A 262 11.03 -3.39 14.08
CA LYS A 262 11.99 -3.28 15.19
C LYS A 262 12.99 -4.44 15.26
N LYS A 263 12.59 -5.68 14.95
CA LYS A 263 13.43 -6.88 15.13
C LYS A 263 14.68 -6.92 14.24
N ILE A 264 14.70 -6.14 13.18
CA ILE A 264 15.83 -6.08 12.23
C ILE A 264 16.69 -4.86 12.62
N THR A 265 17.31 -4.96 13.80
CA THR A 265 18.35 -4.02 14.27
C THR A 265 19.67 -4.76 14.37
#